data_b3702e70ea0b00e11d3be366c2b5792c
#
_entry.id   b3702e70ea0b00e11d3be366c2b5792c
#
_cell.length_a   1.000
_cell.length_b   1.000
_cell.length_c   1.000
_cell.angle_alpha   90.00
_cell.angle_beta   90.00
_cell.angle_gamma   90.00
#
_symmetry.space_group_name_H-M   'P 1'
#
loop_
_entity.id
_entity.type
_entity.pdbx_description
1 polymer ?
#
loop_
_entity_poly.entity_id
_entity_poly.type
_entity_poly.pdbx_seq_one_letter_code
_entity_poly.pdbx_strand_id
1 'polypeptide(L)'
;MREPIQGAGLRLRRATQADVDFLASLAVSVDVAPFLAAASAQDPDAFLEEIERGEQLPHDRGRYVIEADLDGRLWPAGSVAFETVNRRSRIAHLYGLMLHPDFRGRGIAKAATELFWRHLLSELNFHRVELECYGYNERAVKHFERSGFIREGTKRRAYWRNGEWVDGILFGLVREDVEPTS
;
A
#
# COMPACT_ATOMS: atom_id res chain seq x y z
N MET A 1 8.21 2.45 20.17
CA MET A 1 7.37 1.60 19.26
C MET A 1 6.06 2.34 19.06
N ARG A 2 5.65 2.66 17.83
CA ARG A 2 4.35 3.33 17.60
C ARG A 2 3.23 2.32 17.73
N GLU A 3 2.12 2.77 18.28
CA GLU A 3 0.94 1.92 18.40
C GLU A 3 0.44 1.46 17.02
N PRO A 4 -0.03 0.21 16.89
CA PRO A 4 -0.60 -0.26 15.64
C PRO A 4 -1.92 0.48 15.33
N ILE A 5 -2.18 0.69 14.05
CA ILE A 5 -3.45 1.25 13.57
C ILE A 5 -4.49 0.14 13.63
N GLN A 6 -5.63 0.38 14.31
CA GLN A 6 -6.66 -0.65 14.49
C GLN A 6 -8.03 -0.15 14.02
N GLY A 7 -8.80 -1.05 13.44
CA GLY A 7 -10.18 -0.80 13.02
C GLY A 7 -10.71 -1.89 12.10
N ALA A 8 -12.04 -2.02 12.03
CA ALA A 8 -12.73 -2.96 11.13
C ALA A 8 -12.25 -4.43 11.25
N GLY A 9 -11.86 -4.90 12.43
CA GLY A 9 -11.33 -6.26 12.63
C GLY A 9 -9.89 -6.46 12.10
N LEU A 10 -9.20 -5.37 11.80
CA LEU A 10 -7.83 -5.38 11.27
C LEU A 10 -6.87 -4.65 12.21
N ARG A 11 -5.60 -5.01 12.09
CA ARG A 11 -4.48 -4.30 12.68
C ARG A 11 -3.40 -4.08 11.63
N LEU A 12 -2.97 -2.84 11.46
CA LEU A 12 -1.81 -2.49 10.66
C LEU A 12 -0.68 -2.11 11.61
N ARG A 13 0.37 -2.90 11.62
CA ARG A 13 1.58 -2.61 12.40
C ARG A 13 2.77 -2.40 11.47
N ARG A 14 3.74 -1.64 11.92
CA ARG A 14 4.99 -1.54 11.17
C ARG A 14 5.64 -2.90 11.00
N ALA A 15 6.14 -3.15 9.80
CA ALA A 15 6.93 -4.33 9.53
C ALA A 15 8.26 -4.27 10.30
N THR A 16 8.75 -5.42 10.68
CA THR A 16 10.04 -5.64 11.34
C THR A 16 10.86 -6.64 10.54
N GLN A 17 12.13 -6.82 10.89
CA GLN A 17 12.98 -7.83 10.27
C GLN A 17 12.35 -9.24 10.28
N ALA A 18 11.59 -9.58 11.32
CA ALA A 18 10.90 -10.88 11.42
C ALA A 18 9.81 -11.09 10.34
N ASP A 19 9.39 -10.04 9.65
CA ASP A 19 8.37 -10.10 8.61
C ASP A 19 8.95 -10.27 7.20
N VAL A 20 10.26 -10.21 7.03
CA VAL A 20 10.93 -10.23 5.71
C VAL A 20 10.54 -11.46 4.90
N ASP A 21 10.59 -12.66 5.50
CA ASP A 21 10.23 -13.91 4.81
C ASP A 21 8.76 -13.92 4.35
N PHE A 22 7.86 -13.41 5.18
CA PHE A 22 6.45 -13.26 4.83
C PHE A 22 6.26 -12.28 3.66
N LEU A 23 6.90 -11.12 3.70
CA LEU A 23 6.83 -10.09 2.65
C LEU A 23 7.39 -10.63 1.32
N ALA A 24 8.53 -11.28 1.35
CA ALA A 24 9.14 -11.89 0.18
C ALA A 24 8.24 -13.00 -0.41
N SER A 25 7.65 -13.84 0.43
CA SER A 25 6.71 -14.89 -0.01
C SER A 25 5.48 -14.33 -0.72
N LEU A 26 4.94 -13.20 -0.24
CA LEU A 26 3.84 -12.50 -0.90
C LEU A 26 4.26 -11.95 -2.26
N ALA A 27 5.44 -11.35 -2.34
CA ALA A 27 5.94 -10.68 -3.54
C ALA A 27 6.21 -11.62 -4.70
N VAL A 28 6.65 -12.87 -4.44
CA VAL A 28 6.90 -13.88 -5.48
C VAL A 28 5.64 -14.64 -5.90
N SER A 29 4.51 -14.43 -5.24
CA SER A 29 3.27 -15.12 -5.60
C SER A 29 2.83 -14.76 -7.02
N VAL A 30 2.30 -15.73 -7.77
CA VAL A 30 1.87 -15.56 -9.17
C VAL A 30 0.81 -14.47 -9.36
N ASP A 31 0.09 -14.13 -8.30
CA ASP A 31 -0.97 -13.11 -8.30
C ASP A 31 -0.47 -11.70 -7.91
N VAL A 32 0.77 -11.57 -7.51
CA VAL A 32 1.38 -10.31 -7.06
C VAL A 32 2.55 -9.92 -7.96
N ALA A 33 3.46 -10.84 -8.21
CA ALA A 33 4.70 -10.62 -8.96
C ALA A 33 4.52 -9.85 -10.29
N PRO A 34 3.49 -10.16 -11.13
CA PRO A 34 3.30 -9.46 -12.40
C PRO A 34 2.97 -7.96 -12.26
N PHE A 35 2.55 -7.54 -11.07
CA PHE A 35 2.10 -6.17 -10.81
C PHE A 35 3.09 -5.35 -10.01
N LEU A 36 4.22 -5.92 -9.60
CA LEU A 36 5.28 -5.20 -8.90
C LEU A 36 6.10 -4.34 -9.88
N ALA A 37 6.44 -3.13 -9.42
CA ALA A 37 7.12 -2.14 -10.25
C ALA A 37 8.56 -2.55 -10.62
N ALA A 38 9.26 -3.29 -9.76
CA ALA A 38 10.63 -3.70 -9.97
C ALA A 38 10.86 -5.17 -9.60
N ALA A 39 11.80 -5.83 -10.26
CA ALA A 39 12.22 -7.19 -9.90
C ALA A 39 12.82 -7.26 -8.49
N SER A 40 13.54 -6.21 -8.06
CA SER A 40 14.06 -6.07 -6.69
C SER A 40 12.96 -6.00 -5.61
N ALA A 41 11.72 -5.70 -6.00
CA ALA A 41 10.58 -5.74 -5.07
C ALA A 41 10.24 -7.14 -4.56
N GLN A 42 10.94 -8.18 -5.03
CA GLN A 42 10.83 -9.57 -4.59
C GLN A 42 12.04 -10.01 -3.74
N ASP A 43 13.05 -9.17 -3.62
CA ASP A 43 14.28 -9.45 -2.92
C ASP A 43 14.10 -9.27 -1.40
N PRO A 44 14.38 -10.30 -0.56
CA PRO A 44 14.35 -10.18 0.88
C PRO A 44 15.23 -9.04 1.41
N ASP A 45 16.43 -8.83 0.84
CA ASP A 45 17.35 -7.77 1.25
C ASP A 45 16.75 -6.38 0.98
N ALA A 46 16.00 -6.21 -0.11
CA ALA A 46 15.30 -4.96 -0.40
C ALA A 46 14.21 -4.64 0.63
N PHE A 47 13.50 -5.67 1.13
CA PHE A 47 12.54 -5.47 2.21
C PHE A 47 13.21 -5.11 3.51
N LEU A 48 14.35 -5.75 3.84
CA LEU A 48 15.12 -5.43 5.04
C LEU A 48 15.58 -3.97 5.01
N GLU A 49 16.21 -3.52 3.91
CA GLU A 49 16.63 -2.14 3.75
C GLU A 49 15.46 -1.14 3.84
N GLU A 50 14.32 -1.48 3.27
CA GLU A 50 13.12 -0.64 3.34
C GLU A 50 12.62 -0.48 4.78
N ILE A 51 12.60 -1.58 5.55
CA ILE A 51 12.22 -1.60 6.97
C ILE A 51 13.18 -0.73 7.79
N GLU A 52 14.49 -0.93 7.64
CA GLU A 52 15.52 -0.16 8.35
C GLU A 52 15.43 1.35 8.04
N ARG A 53 15.24 1.72 6.78
CA ARG A 53 15.00 3.12 6.39
C ARG A 53 13.72 3.69 7.01
N GLY A 54 12.67 2.86 7.11
CA GLY A 54 11.42 3.23 7.75
C GLY A 54 11.54 3.45 9.25
N GLU A 55 12.41 2.71 9.93
CA GLU A 55 12.74 2.91 11.34
C GLU A 55 13.49 4.23 11.58
N GLN A 56 14.43 4.56 10.69
CA GLN A 56 15.19 5.81 10.74
C GLN A 56 14.35 7.05 10.42
N LEU A 57 13.40 6.93 9.49
CA LEU A 57 12.57 8.03 8.98
C LEU A 57 11.06 7.72 9.10
N PRO A 58 10.55 7.49 10.32
CA PRO A 58 9.21 6.93 10.52
C PRO A 58 8.06 7.86 10.12
N HIS A 59 8.30 9.15 9.93
CA HIS A 59 7.31 10.12 9.42
C HIS A 59 7.32 10.23 7.91
N ASP A 60 8.39 9.78 7.26
CA ASP A 60 8.59 9.95 5.83
C ASP A 60 8.34 8.66 5.05
N ARG A 61 8.46 7.51 5.67
CA ARG A 61 8.26 6.21 5.03
C ARG A 61 7.98 5.09 6.01
N GLY A 62 7.43 4.02 5.51
CA GLY A 62 7.26 2.80 6.29
C GLY A 62 6.42 1.75 5.58
N ARG A 63 6.81 0.52 5.80
CA ARG A 63 6.03 -0.66 5.44
C ARG A 63 5.24 -1.15 6.64
N TYR A 64 4.01 -1.55 6.37
CA TYR A 64 3.10 -2.09 7.38
C TYR A 64 2.66 -3.50 6.99
N VAL A 65 2.59 -4.38 7.98
CA VAL A 65 1.92 -5.67 7.86
C VAL A 65 0.45 -5.45 8.18
N ILE A 66 -0.41 -5.95 7.31
CA ILE A 66 -1.85 -6.02 7.51
C ILE A 66 -2.12 -7.34 8.23
N GLU A 67 -2.65 -7.28 9.42
CA GLU A 67 -3.09 -8.45 10.18
C GLU A 67 -4.61 -8.49 10.25
N ALA A 68 -5.18 -9.64 9.97
CA ALA A 68 -6.62 -9.86 10.01
C ALA A 68 -6.97 -10.94 11.03
N ASP A 69 -8.09 -10.75 11.71
CA ASP A 69 -8.62 -11.74 12.61
C ASP A 69 -9.18 -12.94 11.84
N LEU A 70 -8.71 -14.12 12.21
CA LEU A 70 -9.22 -15.38 11.77
C LEU A 70 -9.40 -16.27 13.02
N ASP A 71 -10.65 -16.60 13.34
CA ASP A 71 -11.02 -17.43 14.49
C ASP A 71 -10.49 -16.90 15.83
N GLY A 72 -10.55 -15.58 16.06
CA GLY A 72 -10.11 -14.92 17.28
C GLY A 72 -8.60 -14.73 17.40
N ARG A 73 -7.85 -14.97 16.33
CA ARG A 73 -6.41 -14.76 16.26
C ARG A 73 -6.03 -13.87 15.08
N LEU A 74 -5.10 -12.95 15.32
CA LEU A 74 -4.53 -12.12 14.26
C LEU A 74 -3.45 -12.88 13.48
N TRP A 75 -3.61 -12.88 12.16
CA TRP A 75 -2.66 -13.48 11.21
C TRP A 75 -2.15 -12.45 10.22
N PRO A 76 -0.88 -12.50 9.82
CA PRO A 76 -0.37 -11.71 8.72
C PRO A 76 -1.16 -12.03 7.44
N ALA A 77 -1.90 -11.04 6.94
CA ALA A 77 -2.78 -11.17 5.78
C ALA A 77 -2.23 -10.45 4.54
N GLY A 78 -1.35 -9.48 4.72
CA GLY A 78 -0.83 -8.69 3.62
C GLY A 78 0.13 -7.59 4.06
N SER A 79 0.43 -6.68 3.15
CA SER A 79 1.22 -5.50 3.45
C SER A 79 0.80 -4.28 2.64
N VAL A 80 1.20 -3.10 3.12
CA VAL A 80 1.08 -1.81 2.44
C VAL A 80 2.23 -0.92 2.88
N ALA A 81 2.68 -0.01 2.02
CA ALA A 81 3.77 0.91 2.33
C ALA A 81 3.47 2.33 1.86
N PHE A 82 4.21 3.28 2.41
CA PHE A 82 4.21 4.67 1.95
C PHE A 82 5.60 5.27 1.99
N GLU A 83 5.80 6.29 1.17
CA GLU A 83 6.94 7.19 1.25
C GLU A 83 6.51 8.63 0.94
N THR A 84 7.23 9.58 1.53
CA THR A 84 7.05 11.01 1.23
C THR A 84 7.70 11.32 -0.10
N VAL A 85 6.91 11.76 -1.08
CA VAL A 85 7.41 12.21 -2.40
C VAL A 85 7.57 13.72 -2.47
N ASN A 86 6.84 14.48 -1.63
CA ASN A 86 7.00 15.92 -1.53
C ASN A 86 6.72 16.39 -0.09
N ARG A 87 7.80 16.73 0.62
CA ARG A 87 7.68 17.21 2.02
C ARG A 87 7.00 18.57 2.13
N ARG A 88 7.32 19.51 1.21
CA ARG A 88 6.74 20.85 1.25
C ARG A 88 5.23 20.82 1.05
N SER A 89 4.76 20.02 0.10
CA SER A 89 3.34 19.84 -0.21
C SER A 89 2.68 18.74 0.61
N ARG A 90 3.43 18.06 1.49
CA ARG A 90 2.94 16.96 2.34
C ARG A 90 2.23 15.87 1.52
N ILE A 91 2.92 15.37 0.49
CA ILE A 91 2.41 14.32 -0.40
C ILE A 91 3.07 13.00 -0.05
N ALA A 92 2.25 11.99 0.24
CA ALA A 92 2.67 10.60 0.41
C ALA A 92 2.32 9.77 -0.83
N HIS A 93 3.23 8.91 -1.26
CA HIS A 93 2.98 7.86 -2.25
C HIS A 93 2.70 6.54 -1.54
N LEU A 94 1.52 5.95 -1.80
CA LEU A 94 1.14 4.64 -1.31
C LEU A 94 1.55 3.58 -2.33
N TYR A 95 2.20 2.51 -1.88
CA TYR A 95 2.65 1.44 -2.75
C TYR A 95 2.68 0.08 -2.04
N GLY A 96 3.00 -0.98 -2.78
CA GLY A 96 3.24 -2.31 -2.24
C GLY A 96 2.05 -2.90 -1.49
N LEU A 97 0.81 -2.56 -1.88
CA LEU A 97 -0.38 -3.22 -1.38
C LEU A 97 -0.43 -4.64 -1.92
N MET A 98 -0.24 -5.59 -1.04
CA MET A 98 -0.27 -7.02 -1.32
C MET A 98 -1.20 -7.71 -0.33
N LEU A 99 -1.97 -8.70 -0.77
CA LEU A 99 -2.84 -9.49 0.10
C LEU A 99 -2.68 -10.98 -0.21
N HIS A 100 -2.45 -11.77 0.83
CA HIS A 100 -2.37 -13.22 0.72
C HIS A 100 -3.69 -13.79 0.14
N PRO A 101 -3.64 -14.77 -0.76
CA PRO A 101 -4.83 -15.33 -1.41
C PRO A 101 -5.96 -15.71 -0.45
N ASP A 102 -5.63 -16.37 0.66
CA ASP A 102 -6.59 -16.85 1.66
C ASP A 102 -7.42 -15.74 2.33
N PHE A 103 -6.94 -14.50 2.26
CA PHE A 103 -7.61 -13.34 2.85
C PHE A 103 -8.38 -12.49 1.84
N ARG A 104 -8.40 -12.88 0.55
CA ARG A 104 -9.12 -12.18 -0.51
C ARG A 104 -10.63 -12.41 -0.45
N GLY A 105 -11.38 -11.51 -1.09
CA GLY A 105 -12.85 -11.63 -1.14
C GLY A 105 -13.60 -11.28 0.15
N ARG A 106 -12.89 -10.91 1.22
CA ARG A 106 -13.44 -10.62 2.55
C ARG A 106 -13.49 -9.12 2.89
N GLY A 107 -13.25 -8.25 1.93
CA GLY A 107 -13.22 -6.79 2.16
C GLY A 107 -11.95 -6.27 2.85
N ILE A 108 -11.03 -7.15 3.23
CA ILE A 108 -9.81 -6.81 4.00
C ILE A 108 -8.95 -5.76 3.30
N ALA A 109 -8.69 -5.92 1.99
CA ALA A 109 -7.88 -4.96 1.25
C ALA A 109 -8.49 -3.55 1.29
N LYS A 110 -9.82 -3.42 1.11
CA LYS A 110 -10.51 -2.13 1.16
C LYS A 110 -10.41 -1.51 2.54
N ALA A 111 -10.76 -2.26 3.58
CA ALA A 111 -10.71 -1.77 4.96
C ALA A 111 -9.27 -1.38 5.37
N ALA A 112 -8.26 -2.18 5.00
CA ALA A 112 -6.87 -1.86 5.28
C ALA A 112 -6.40 -0.59 4.54
N THR A 113 -6.78 -0.43 3.27
CA THR A 113 -6.45 0.77 2.49
C THR A 113 -7.09 2.01 3.11
N GLU A 114 -8.37 1.93 3.51
CA GLU A 114 -9.08 3.04 4.16
C GLU A 114 -8.49 3.41 5.52
N LEU A 115 -8.16 2.43 6.35
CA LEU A 115 -7.45 2.69 7.61
C LEU A 115 -6.09 3.34 7.38
N PHE A 116 -5.38 2.90 6.34
CA PHE A 116 -4.03 3.37 6.08
C PHE A 116 -4.01 4.82 5.58
N TRP A 117 -4.82 5.17 4.56
CA TRP A 117 -4.82 6.56 4.10
C TRP A 117 -5.38 7.53 5.16
N ARG A 118 -6.34 7.10 6.01
CA ARG A 118 -6.79 7.89 7.16
C ARG A 118 -5.63 8.19 8.11
N HIS A 119 -4.82 7.18 8.44
CA HIS A 119 -3.63 7.37 9.26
C HIS A 119 -2.62 8.33 8.62
N LEU A 120 -2.38 8.23 7.32
CA LEU A 120 -1.48 9.14 6.61
C LEU A 120 -1.98 10.59 6.66
N LEU A 121 -3.27 10.82 6.45
CA LEU A 121 -3.85 12.16 6.44
C LEU A 121 -3.98 12.74 7.86
N SER A 122 -4.50 11.99 8.84
CA SER A 122 -4.77 12.51 10.17
C SER A 122 -3.56 12.47 11.09
N GLU A 123 -2.92 11.30 11.26
CA GLU A 123 -1.85 11.11 12.25
C GLU A 123 -0.47 11.57 11.74
N LEU A 124 -0.16 11.30 10.46
CA LEU A 124 1.09 11.73 9.84
C LEU A 124 0.99 13.10 9.16
N ASN A 125 -0.21 13.69 9.17
CA ASN A 125 -0.48 15.04 8.69
C ASN A 125 -0.12 15.27 7.22
N PHE A 126 -0.26 14.25 6.36
CA PHE A 126 -0.19 14.48 4.92
C PHE A 126 -1.42 15.24 4.44
N HIS A 127 -1.26 16.07 3.43
CA HIS A 127 -2.35 16.74 2.74
C HIS A 127 -2.95 15.86 1.66
N ARG A 128 -2.09 15.05 1.02
CA ARG A 128 -2.45 14.23 -0.13
C ARG A 128 -1.79 12.86 -0.06
N VAL A 129 -2.53 11.84 -0.46
CA VAL A 129 -2.02 10.49 -0.73
C VAL A 129 -2.22 10.20 -2.21
N GLU A 130 -1.16 9.76 -2.89
CA GLU A 130 -1.24 9.37 -4.29
C GLU A 130 -0.70 7.97 -4.51
N LEU A 131 -1.08 7.35 -5.60
CA LEU A 131 -0.59 6.05 -6.02
C LEU A 131 -0.68 5.87 -7.53
N GLU A 132 0.01 4.87 -8.02
CA GLU A 132 -0.05 4.46 -9.42
C GLU A 132 -0.19 2.94 -9.51
N CYS A 133 -0.96 2.46 -10.48
CA CYS A 133 -1.02 1.05 -10.82
C CYS A 133 -1.01 0.86 -12.35
N TYR A 134 -0.61 -0.32 -12.81
CA TYR A 134 -0.66 -0.63 -14.24
C TYR A 134 -2.10 -0.72 -14.74
N GLY A 135 -2.36 -0.18 -15.93
CA GLY A 135 -3.69 -0.14 -16.51
C GLY A 135 -4.32 -1.53 -16.75
N TYR A 136 -3.50 -2.54 -17.03
CA TYR A 136 -3.95 -3.92 -17.16
C TYR A 136 -4.31 -4.59 -15.81
N ASN A 137 -3.95 -3.98 -14.68
CA ASN A 137 -4.34 -4.46 -13.36
C ASN A 137 -5.74 -3.95 -12.99
N GLU A 138 -6.77 -4.43 -13.70
CA GLU A 138 -8.16 -4.03 -13.47
C GLU A 138 -8.61 -4.23 -12.01
N ARG A 139 -8.06 -5.25 -11.34
CA ARG A 139 -8.37 -5.51 -9.93
C ARG A 139 -7.90 -4.35 -9.05
N ALA A 140 -6.69 -3.85 -9.26
CA ALA A 140 -6.16 -2.71 -8.51
C ALA A 140 -6.92 -1.42 -8.85
N VAL A 141 -7.20 -1.16 -10.13
CA VAL A 141 -7.98 0.00 -10.57
C VAL A 141 -9.32 0.04 -9.83
N LYS A 142 -10.12 -1.02 -9.92
CA LYS A 142 -11.42 -1.12 -9.24
C LYS A 142 -11.30 -1.05 -7.71
N HIS A 143 -10.20 -1.59 -7.17
CA HIS A 143 -9.95 -1.55 -5.72
C HIS A 143 -9.75 -0.11 -5.24
N PHE A 144 -8.87 0.66 -5.87
CA PHE A 144 -8.57 2.02 -5.44
C PHE A 144 -9.76 2.97 -5.63
N GLU A 145 -10.52 2.86 -6.72
CA GLU A 145 -11.78 3.58 -6.89
C GLU A 145 -12.77 3.32 -5.73
N ARG A 146 -12.93 2.05 -5.35
CA ARG A 146 -13.81 1.66 -4.23
C ARG A 146 -13.28 2.04 -2.85
N SER A 147 -11.99 2.33 -2.74
CA SER A 147 -11.33 2.75 -1.51
C SER A 147 -11.23 4.28 -1.37
N GLY A 148 -11.96 5.02 -2.21
CA GLY A 148 -12.10 6.47 -2.13
C GLY A 148 -11.10 7.27 -2.96
N PHE A 149 -10.17 6.62 -3.67
CA PHE A 149 -9.24 7.34 -4.54
C PHE A 149 -9.90 7.81 -5.82
N ILE A 150 -9.56 9.02 -6.25
CA ILE A 150 -10.01 9.60 -7.51
C ILE A 150 -8.97 9.31 -8.58
N ARG A 151 -9.43 8.79 -9.73
CA ARG A 151 -8.58 8.65 -10.91
C ARG A 151 -8.28 10.01 -11.50
N GLU A 152 -7.01 10.39 -11.57
CA GLU A 152 -6.56 11.70 -12.01
C GLU A 152 -5.97 11.71 -13.43
N GLY A 153 -5.57 10.54 -13.92
CA GLY A 153 -4.99 10.50 -15.26
C GLY A 153 -4.43 9.15 -15.67
N THR A 154 -3.83 9.16 -16.87
CA THR A 154 -3.18 8.01 -17.46
C THR A 154 -1.83 8.42 -18.03
N LYS A 155 -0.77 7.77 -17.58
CA LYS A 155 0.55 7.82 -18.23
C LYS A 155 0.54 6.84 -19.39
N ARG A 156 0.31 7.32 -20.58
CA ARG A 156 0.17 6.45 -21.77
C ARG A 156 1.50 5.77 -22.11
N ARG A 157 1.50 4.43 -22.24
CA ARG A 157 2.64 3.60 -22.64
C ARG A 157 3.92 3.92 -21.85
N ALA A 158 3.78 4.10 -20.53
CA ALA A 158 4.88 4.56 -19.68
C ALA A 158 5.80 3.42 -19.23
N TYR A 159 5.31 2.16 -19.29
CA TYR A 159 6.04 1.04 -18.73
C TYR A 159 6.17 -0.12 -19.71
N TRP A 160 7.38 -0.69 -19.80
CA TRP A 160 7.62 -1.91 -20.57
C TRP A 160 7.32 -3.12 -19.68
N ARG A 161 6.30 -3.91 -20.05
CA ARG A 161 5.89 -5.12 -19.31
C ARG A 161 5.46 -6.21 -20.29
N ASN A 162 5.90 -7.44 -20.01
CA ASN A 162 5.48 -8.63 -20.77
C ASN A 162 5.65 -8.49 -22.31
N GLY A 163 6.68 -7.74 -22.75
CA GLY A 163 6.94 -7.54 -24.18
C GLY A 163 6.13 -6.42 -24.83
N GLU A 164 5.44 -5.59 -24.06
CA GLU A 164 4.66 -4.45 -24.57
C GLU A 164 4.75 -3.20 -23.69
N TRP A 165 4.40 -2.06 -24.26
CA TRP A 165 4.25 -0.81 -23.54
C TRP A 165 2.86 -0.70 -22.94
N VAL A 166 2.78 -0.57 -21.61
CA VAL A 166 1.53 -0.50 -20.87
C VAL A 166 1.33 0.86 -20.21
N ASP A 167 0.09 1.21 -19.97
CA ASP A 167 -0.29 2.45 -19.30
C ASP A 167 -0.13 2.35 -17.78
N GLY A 168 0.19 3.50 -17.15
CA GLY A 168 0.05 3.71 -15.71
C GLY A 168 -1.21 4.53 -15.43
N ILE A 169 -1.99 4.12 -14.44
CA ILE A 169 -3.18 4.85 -13.99
C ILE A 169 -2.83 5.57 -12.70
N LEU A 170 -3.05 6.89 -12.69
CA LEU A 170 -2.76 7.76 -11.55
C LEU A 170 -4.01 7.95 -10.71
N PHE A 171 -3.84 7.84 -9.40
CA PHE A 171 -4.85 8.05 -8.40
C PHE A 171 -4.39 9.02 -7.33
N GLY A 172 -5.30 9.85 -6.84
CA GLY A 172 -5.08 10.76 -5.74
C GLY A 172 -6.24 10.79 -4.77
N LEU A 173 -5.94 11.15 -3.53
CA LEU A 173 -6.89 11.41 -2.47
C LEU A 173 -6.37 12.59 -1.66
N VAL A 174 -7.16 13.65 -1.53
CA VAL A 174 -6.81 14.81 -0.70
C VAL A 174 -7.64 14.82 0.57
N ARG A 175 -7.17 15.56 1.57
CA ARG A 175 -7.85 15.64 2.87
C ARG A 175 -9.31 16.08 2.73
N GLU A 176 -9.57 17.03 1.85
CA GLU A 176 -10.88 17.60 1.58
C GLU A 176 -11.88 16.59 0.97
N ASP A 177 -11.39 15.53 0.33
CA ASP A 177 -12.27 14.48 -0.22
C ASP A 177 -12.90 13.62 0.89
N VAL A 178 -12.31 13.62 2.10
CA VAL A 178 -12.67 12.69 3.18
C VAL A 178 -13.11 13.39 4.48
N GLU A 179 -12.76 14.65 4.65
CA GLU A 179 -13.26 15.49 5.75
C GLU A 179 -14.45 16.29 5.25
N PRO A 180 -15.61 16.27 5.94
CA PRO A 180 -16.72 17.13 5.58
C PRO A 180 -16.26 18.59 5.64
N THR A 181 -16.48 19.33 4.56
CA THR A 181 -16.26 20.78 4.53
C THR A 181 -17.21 21.39 5.58
N SER A 182 -16.63 22.00 6.62
CA SER A 182 -17.37 22.73 7.66
C SER A 182 -18.03 23.97 7.11
#